data_19c9631d1854ec6abf299e295dddc39a
#
_entry.id   19c9631d1854ec6abf299e295dddc39a
#
_cell.length_a   1.000
_cell.length_b   1.000
_cell.length_c   1.000
_cell.angle_alpha   90.00
_cell.angle_beta   90.00
_cell.angle_gamma   90.00
#
_symmetry.space_group_name_H-M   'P 1'
#
loop_
_entity.id
_entity.type
_entity.pdbx_description
1 polymer ?
#
loop_
_entity_poly.entity_id
_entity_poly.type
_entity_poly.pdbx_seq_one_letter_code
_entity_poly.pdbx_strand_id
1 'polypeptide(L)'
;MQSCSCCMFEGNAEALKRLALLNPLCMESEEDGGGGKERATGKRTTAGGGKSVQGSERLGGEWAMEANPAWIAKRLERLDRIKAKNAAAMAALEKPAITVTLPDGKQMPGVAWETTPLDIAGALSKGLMQAVCVASVRYSNRLKGVTEIIEMATGPDDDAAAVEESLWETWDASRALEGDCELQLLKFDDPRGKEVFWHSTAHMLGQALETEFSARLTHGPPLENGFFYDSYLGGSSYAESMKATVEKKVTKIMSEKQEFHRVVVTKDEALELFADNPFKLSMIKSKLPEGSSTSVYQNGPFVDLCRGPHIANTGRVKAFTTTKNSASLWLGKQGNDQLQRVYGISFPDKKEMAEWKHLQEEAAKRDHRKIGLEQELFYFDELSPGSCFFLPHGARLYNKLIETIREQYWKRNYLEVVTPNMYNLKLWETSGHAAKYKENMFCFPIEGQEFGLKPMNCPGHCLMFKHRKRSYRELPMRLCDFGVLHRNELSGALTGLTRVRRFQQDDAHIFCMVSQIKAEVAG
;
A
#
# COMPACT_ATOMS: atom_id res chain seq x y z
N MET A 1 -7.10 11.35 -17.38
CA MET A 1 -6.30 12.60 -17.44
C MET A 1 -5.61 12.76 -16.10
N GLN A 2 -4.30 12.55 -16.06
CA GLN A 2 -3.50 12.81 -14.86
C GLN A 2 -2.89 14.20 -15.02
N SER A 3 -3.25 15.13 -14.17
CA SER A 3 -2.62 16.44 -14.08
C SER A 3 -1.35 16.33 -13.22
N CYS A 4 -0.20 16.64 -13.76
CA CYS A 4 1.05 16.75 -13.02
C CYS A 4 1.52 18.20 -13.04
N SER A 5 1.41 18.88 -11.89
CA SER A 5 1.94 20.25 -11.72
C SER A 5 3.35 20.16 -11.17
N CYS A 6 4.37 20.25 -12.04
CA CYS A 6 5.76 20.40 -11.60
C CYS A 6 6.15 21.87 -11.61
N CYS A 7 6.41 22.44 -10.43
CA CYS A 7 7.01 23.77 -10.30
C CYS A 7 8.54 23.64 -10.24
N MET A 8 9.28 24.31 -11.13
CA MET A 8 10.74 24.40 -11.05
C MET A 8 11.18 25.73 -10.46
N PHE A 9 12.05 25.67 -9.47
CA PHE A 9 12.64 26.82 -8.78
C PHE A 9 14.16 26.86 -8.98
N GLU A 10 14.71 28.06 -9.17
CA GLU A 10 16.13 28.29 -8.98
C GLU A 10 16.40 28.58 -7.49
N GLY A 11 17.15 27.71 -6.83
CA GLY A 11 17.84 27.96 -5.57
C GLY A 11 17.05 27.68 -4.30
N ASN A 12 16.85 26.45 -3.97
CA ASN A 12 16.98 25.89 -2.61
C ASN A 12 16.47 24.44 -2.55
N ALA A 13 17.34 23.47 -2.39
CA ALA A 13 17.01 22.05 -2.27
C ALA A 13 16.05 21.74 -1.11
N GLU A 14 16.06 22.58 -0.07
CA GLU A 14 15.21 22.47 1.12
C GLU A 14 13.74 22.86 0.83
N ALA A 15 13.51 23.84 -0.05
CA ALA A 15 12.15 24.24 -0.43
C ALA A 15 11.49 23.22 -1.37
N LEU A 16 12.28 22.54 -2.21
CA LEU A 16 11.81 21.45 -3.08
C LEU A 16 11.38 20.22 -2.28
N LYS A 17 12.05 19.90 -1.19
CA LYS A 17 11.66 18.82 -0.27
C LYS A 17 10.31 19.11 0.40
N ARG A 18 10.05 20.33 0.83
CA ARG A 18 8.78 20.74 1.48
C ARG A 18 7.58 20.75 0.53
N LEU A 19 7.78 20.99 -0.75
CA LEU A 19 6.70 20.97 -1.75
C LEU A 19 6.37 19.55 -2.23
N ALA A 20 7.33 18.63 -2.22
CA ALA A 20 7.08 17.21 -2.46
C ALA A 20 6.17 16.58 -1.38
N LEU A 21 6.20 17.10 -0.16
CA LEU A 21 5.35 16.67 0.96
C LEU A 21 3.87 17.12 0.85
N LEU A 22 3.57 18.09 -0.02
CA LEU A 22 2.20 18.58 -0.21
C LEU A 22 1.43 17.88 -1.33
N ASN A 23 2.02 16.90 -2.01
CA ASN A 23 1.35 16.14 -3.05
C ASN A 23 1.57 14.61 -2.89
N PRO A 24 0.75 13.92 -2.08
CA PRO A 24 0.88 12.48 -1.84
C PRO A 24 0.66 11.62 -3.09
N LEU A 25 0.13 12.19 -4.18
CA LEU A 25 -0.18 11.44 -5.42
C LEU A 25 1.01 11.20 -6.35
N CYS A 26 2.19 11.76 -6.06
CA CYS A 26 3.40 11.55 -6.87
C CYS A 26 4.32 10.41 -6.39
N MET A 27 4.05 9.78 -5.25
CA MET A 27 4.94 8.79 -4.63
C MET A 27 4.45 7.34 -4.68
N GLU A 28 3.28 7.06 -5.29
CA GLU A 28 2.76 5.69 -5.39
C GLU A 28 2.80 5.17 -6.83
N SER A 29 3.98 4.78 -7.30
CA SER A 29 4.13 3.96 -8.51
C SER A 29 5.32 3.00 -8.50
N GLU A 30 5.79 2.60 -7.34
CA GLU A 30 6.68 1.44 -7.22
C GLU A 30 5.94 0.37 -6.43
N GLU A 31 5.31 -0.56 -7.14
CA GLU A 31 5.12 -1.98 -6.86
C GLU A 31 3.87 -2.50 -7.58
N ASP A 32 4.08 -3.25 -8.62
CA ASP A 32 3.40 -4.51 -9.00
C ASP A 32 3.50 -4.78 -10.50
N GLY A 33 4.60 -5.42 -10.90
CA GLY A 33 4.78 -6.02 -12.22
C GLY A 33 4.77 -7.54 -12.15
N GLY A 34 3.60 -8.14 -12.18
CA GLY A 34 3.42 -9.59 -12.28
C GLY A 34 2.74 -9.97 -13.60
N GLY A 35 3.50 -10.30 -14.62
CA GLY A 35 2.99 -10.78 -15.90
C GLY A 35 2.96 -12.30 -15.99
N GLY A 36 1.78 -12.88 -16.19
CA GLY A 36 1.62 -14.27 -16.61
C GLY A 36 2.03 -14.48 -18.05
N LYS A 37 2.84 -15.48 -18.32
CA LYS A 37 3.11 -15.97 -19.69
C LYS A 37 2.43 -17.30 -19.90
N GLU A 38 1.58 -17.37 -20.92
CA GLU A 38 1.17 -18.64 -21.54
C GLU A 38 2.26 -19.16 -22.46
N ARG A 39 2.28 -20.50 -22.58
CA ARG A 39 3.30 -21.32 -23.22
C ARG A 39 3.31 -21.19 -24.75
N ALA A 40 4.48 -21.06 -25.30
CA ALA A 40 4.79 -21.57 -26.62
C ALA A 40 6.02 -22.47 -26.56
N THR A 41 5.84 -23.71 -26.99
CA THR A 41 6.88 -24.74 -27.11
C THR A 41 7.81 -24.45 -28.29
N GLY A 42 9.10 -24.38 -28.05
CA GLY A 42 10.11 -24.30 -29.09
C GLY A 42 11.50 -24.53 -28.56
N LYS A 43 12.03 -25.75 -28.72
CA LYS A 43 13.44 -26.07 -28.47
C LYS A 43 14.38 -25.26 -29.35
N ARG A 44 15.34 -24.57 -28.73
CA ARG A 44 16.61 -24.24 -29.41
C ARG A 44 17.74 -24.20 -28.38
N THR A 45 18.67 -25.13 -28.53
CA THR A 45 19.97 -25.20 -27.88
C THR A 45 20.91 -24.17 -28.51
N THR A 46 21.51 -23.29 -27.71
CA THR A 46 22.85 -22.73 -27.96
C THR A 46 23.46 -22.29 -26.66
N ALA A 47 24.67 -22.75 -26.41
CA ALA A 47 25.50 -22.38 -25.27
C ALA A 47 25.95 -20.92 -25.40
N GLY A 48 25.83 -20.17 -24.29
CA GLY A 48 26.38 -18.83 -24.15
C GLY A 48 26.49 -18.49 -22.67
N GLY A 49 27.71 -18.27 -22.20
CA GLY A 49 28.05 -18.07 -20.79
C GLY A 49 27.24 -16.96 -20.11
N GLY A 50 26.38 -17.34 -19.23
CA GLY A 50 25.60 -16.44 -18.38
C GLY A 50 26.41 -16.01 -17.16
N LYS A 51 26.56 -14.71 -16.97
CA LYS A 51 26.99 -14.13 -15.69
C LYS A 51 26.06 -14.62 -14.60
N SER A 52 26.59 -15.20 -13.53
CA SER A 52 25.83 -15.60 -12.35
C SER A 52 25.14 -14.38 -11.75
N VAL A 53 23.81 -14.39 -11.72
CA VAL A 53 23.00 -13.43 -10.97
C VAL A 53 23.25 -13.73 -9.49
N GLN A 54 23.95 -12.85 -8.79
CA GLN A 54 24.17 -12.94 -7.35
C GLN A 54 22.82 -12.90 -6.64
N GLY A 55 22.47 -13.99 -5.90
CA GLY A 55 21.53 -13.98 -4.80
C GLY A 55 20.07 -14.23 -5.11
N SER A 56 19.71 -15.34 -5.79
CA SER A 56 18.35 -15.86 -5.70
C SER A 56 18.15 -16.58 -4.37
N GLU A 57 17.21 -16.12 -3.56
CA GLU A 57 16.86 -16.71 -2.26
C GLU A 57 15.61 -17.59 -2.43
N ARG A 58 15.83 -18.92 -2.53
CA ARG A 58 14.73 -19.88 -2.57
C ARG A 58 14.61 -20.56 -1.21
N LEU A 59 13.62 -20.13 -0.44
CA LEU A 59 13.37 -20.54 0.94
C LEU A 59 12.29 -21.60 1.05
N GLY A 60 11.35 -21.63 0.10
CA GLY A 60 10.10 -22.38 0.20
C GLY A 60 10.28 -23.89 0.32
N GLY A 61 11.25 -24.50 -0.40
CA GLY A 61 11.51 -25.91 -0.37
C GLY A 61 10.32 -26.79 -0.80
N GLU A 62 10.32 -28.05 -0.38
CA GLU A 62 9.20 -28.97 -0.64
C GLU A 62 7.96 -28.55 0.15
N TRP A 63 6.82 -28.65 -0.50
CA TRP A 63 5.51 -28.34 0.07
C TRP A 63 4.48 -29.38 -0.38
N ALA A 64 3.62 -29.78 0.55
CA ALA A 64 2.47 -30.62 0.29
C ALA A 64 1.22 -30.00 0.90
N MET A 65 0.09 -30.11 0.20
CA MET A 65 -1.19 -29.66 0.70
C MET A 65 -1.67 -30.60 1.82
N GLU A 66 -1.85 -30.05 3.00
CA GLU A 66 -2.33 -30.78 4.18
C GLU A 66 -3.27 -29.89 4.99
N ALA A 67 -4.36 -30.44 5.48
CA ALA A 67 -5.25 -29.74 6.39
C ALA A 67 -4.79 -29.89 7.84
N ASN A 68 -4.77 -28.79 8.58
CA ASN A 68 -4.34 -28.71 9.99
C ASN A 68 -2.96 -29.36 10.23
N PRO A 69 -1.89 -28.89 9.60
CA PRO A 69 -0.57 -29.48 9.70
C PRO A 69 -0.07 -29.50 11.15
N ALA A 70 0.64 -30.57 11.51
CA ALA A 70 1.07 -30.85 12.90
C ALA A 70 1.95 -29.76 13.54
N TRP A 71 2.62 -28.92 12.74
CA TRP A 71 3.46 -27.85 13.25
C TRP A 71 2.63 -26.70 13.88
N ILE A 72 1.34 -26.54 13.55
CA ILE A 72 0.44 -25.57 14.20
C ILE A 72 0.33 -25.88 15.70
N ALA A 73 0.08 -27.13 16.08
CA ALA A 73 -0.03 -27.53 17.48
C ALA A 73 1.29 -27.28 18.24
N LYS A 74 2.44 -27.59 17.62
CA LYS A 74 3.75 -27.33 18.22
C LYS A 74 4.02 -25.85 18.42
N ARG A 75 3.59 -24.99 17.48
CA ARG A 75 3.70 -23.53 17.59
C ARG A 75 2.85 -23.01 18.77
N LEU A 76 1.65 -23.51 18.93
CA LEU A 76 0.77 -23.14 20.05
C LEU A 76 1.38 -23.55 21.39
N GLU A 77 1.90 -24.77 21.52
CA GLU A 77 2.57 -25.21 22.76
C GLU A 77 3.73 -24.29 23.15
N ARG A 78 4.54 -23.87 22.17
CA ARG A 78 5.64 -22.90 22.40
C ARG A 78 5.09 -21.55 22.84
N LEU A 79 4.05 -21.06 22.18
CA LEU A 79 3.41 -19.79 22.53
C LEU A 79 2.82 -19.80 23.94
N ASP A 80 2.19 -20.90 24.37
CA ASP A 80 1.60 -21.02 25.71
C ASP A 80 2.66 -20.95 26.80
N ARG A 81 3.87 -21.51 26.58
CA ARG A 81 5.00 -21.34 27.51
C ARG A 81 5.41 -19.87 27.63
N ILE A 82 5.47 -19.14 26.52
CA ILE A 82 5.81 -17.72 26.50
C ILE A 82 4.72 -16.89 27.20
N LYS A 83 3.44 -17.20 26.94
CA LYS A 83 2.31 -16.55 27.62
C LYS A 83 2.37 -16.75 29.13
N ALA A 84 2.64 -17.95 29.62
CA ALA A 84 2.76 -18.23 31.04
C ALA A 84 3.90 -17.41 31.69
N LYS A 85 5.06 -17.31 31.01
CA LYS A 85 6.18 -16.46 31.45
C LYS A 85 5.78 -15.00 31.54
N ASN A 86 5.12 -14.47 30.49
CA ASN A 86 4.70 -13.07 30.44
C ASN A 86 3.62 -12.77 31.49
N ALA A 87 2.66 -13.69 31.69
CA ALA A 87 1.63 -13.54 32.72
C ALA A 87 2.21 -13.47 34.14
N ALA A 88 3.22 -14.31 34.46
CA ALA A 88 3.90 -14.25 35.75
C ALA A 88 4.62 -12.91 35.95
N ALA A 89 5.25 -12.37 34.92
CA ALA A 89 5.89 -11.07 34.97
C ALA A 89 4.89 -9.92 35.15
N MET A 90 3.73 -9.97 34.45
CA MET A 90 2.66 -8.98 34.59
C MET A 90 1.98 -9.02 35.94
N ALA A 91 1.85 -10.19 36.57
CA ALA A 91 1.28 -10.35 37.90
C ALA A 91 2.12 -9.67 38.99
N ALA A 92 3.41 -9.48 38.75
CA ALA A 92 4.33 -8.83 39.69
C ALA A 92 4.30 -7.29 39.62
N LEU A 93 3.60 -6.70 38.64
CA LEU A 93 3.51 -5.24 38.51
C LEU A 93 2.56 -4.64 39.55
N GLU A 94 2.94 -3.46 40.04
CA GLU A 94 2.02 -2.60 40.77
C GLU A 94 0.92 -2.10 39.83
N LYS A 95 -0.32 -2.09 40.30
CA LYS A 95 -1.51 -1.69 39.55
C LYS A 95 -2.12 -0.42 40.12
N PRO A 96 -1.50 0.75 39.92
CA PRO A 96 -2.02 2.00 40.44
C PRO A 96 -3.30 2.42 39.74
N ALA A 97 -4.09 3.25 40.41
CA ALA A 97 -5.22 3.93 39.78
C ALA A 97 -4.72 4.89 38.69
N ILE A 98 -5.45 4.96 37.60
CA ILE A 98 -5.16 5.83 36.45
C ILE A 98 -6.39 6.65 36.07
N THR A 99 -6.14 7.76 35.37
CA THR A 99 -7.19 8.62 34.84
C THR A 99 -7.16 8.55 33.31
N VAL A 100 -8.31 8.20 32.72
CA VAL A 100 -8.50 8.17 31.27
C VAL A 100 -9.36 9.35 30.83
N THR A 101 -8.81 10.27 30.04
CA THR A 101 -9.51 11.47 29.58
C THR A 101 -10.05 11.23 28.16
N LEU A 102 -11.34 11.44 27.97
CA LEU A 102 -12.03 11.32 26.69
C LEU A 102 -11.97 12.64 25.89
N PRO A 103 -12.27 12.63 24.57
CA PRO A 103 -12.18 13.82 23.73
C PRO A 103 -13.10 14.98 24.16
N ASP A 104 -14.18 14.67 24.86
CA ASP A 104 -15.12 15.66 25.44
C ASP A 104 -14.64 16.25 26.77
N GLY A 105 -13.45 15.86 27.24
CA GLY A 105 -12.87 16.26 28.50
C GLY A 105 -13.36 15.44 29.71
N LYS A 106 -14.24 14.47 29.51
CA LYS A 106 -14.72 13.60 30.59
C LYS A 106 -13.60 12.68 31.07
N GLN A 107 -13.41 12.64 32.39
CA GLN A 107 -12.45 11.75 33.03
C GLN A 107 -13.13 10.47 33.52
N MET A 108 -12.51 9.33 33.23
CA MET A 108 -12.95 8.00 33.62
C MET A 108 -11.86 7.36 34.49
N PRO A 109 -12.22 6.80 35.67
CA PRO A 109 -11.25 6.08 36.50
C PRO A 109 -10.90 4.73 35.86
N GLY A 110 -9.67 4.30 36.04
CA GLY A 110 -9.18 3.00 35.62
C GLY A 110 -8.08 2.50 36.56
N VAL A 111 -7.58 1.30 36.25
CA VAL A 111 -6.45 0.66 36.93
C VAL A 111 -5.44 0.28 35.87
N ALA A 112 -4.18 0.69 36.05
CA ALA A 112 -3.10 0.33 35.12
C ALA A 112 -2.97 -1.19 34.99
N TRP A 113 -2.68 -1.65 33.79
CA TRP A 113 -2.52 -3.07 33.45
C TRP A 113 -3.80 -3.95 33.61
N GLU A 114 -4.96 -3.34 33.90
CA GLU A 114 -6.25 -4.02 33.98
C GLU A 114 -7.30 -3.38 33.09
N THR A 115 -7.51 -2.07 33.22
CA THR A 115 -8.55 -1.35 32.47
C THR A 115 -8.18 -1.25 30.98
N THR A 116 -9.10 -1.71 30.13
CA THR A 116 -8.95 -1.67 28.67
C THR A 116 -9.78 -0.53 28.04
N PRO A 117 -9.46 -0.07 26.85
CA PRO A 117 -10.34 0.81 26.08
C PRO A 117 -11.76 0.26 25.87
N LEU A 118 -11.93 -1.08 25.80
CA LEU A 118 -13.25 -1.71 25.73
C LEU A 118 -14.05 -1.58 27.01
N ASP A 119 -13.41 -1.61 28.18
CA ASP A 119 -14.08 -1.39 29.46
C ASP A 119 -14.61 0.04 29.54
N ILE A 120 -13.79 1.01 29.11
CA ILE A 120 -14.20 2.41 29.01
C ILE A 120 -15.36 2.57 28.01
N ALA A 121 -15.27 1.94 26.83
CA ALA A 121 -16.33 1.97 25.83
C ALA A 121 -17.63 1.33 26.35
N GLY A 122 -17.52 0.23 27.12
CA GLY A 122 -18.63 -0.49 27.72
C GLY A 122 -19.34 0.33 28.82
N ALA A 123 -18.57 1.07 29.62
CA ALA A 123 -19.10 1.99 30.62
C ALA A 123 -19.86 3.19 29.99
N LEU A 124 -19.51 3.57 28.76
CA LEU A 124 -20.22 4.61 27.99
C LEU A 124 -21.49 4.05 27.34
N SER A 125 -21.37 2.98 26.57
CA SER A 125 -22.52 2.28 25.98
C SER A 125 -22.13 0.90 25.42
N LYS A 126 -23.09 -0.07 25.49
CA LYS A 126 -22.92 -1.39 24.86
C LYS A 126 -22.76 -1.31 23.33
N GLY A 127 -23.44 -0.35 22.70
CA GLY A 127 -23.33 -0.14 21.24
C GLY A 127 -21.94 0.34 20.85
N LEU A 128 -21.37 1.28 21.58
CA LEU A 128 -20.00 1.76 21.36
C LEU A 128 -18.98 0.64 21.55
N MET A 129 -19.07 -0.11 22.66
CA MET A 129 -18.20 -1.25 22.91
C MET A 129 -18.19 -2.26 21.74
N GLN A 130 -19.33 -2.47 21.08
CA GLN A 130 -19.43 -3.34 19.92
C GLN A 130 -18.90 -2.72 18.61
N ALA A 131 -18.96 -1.41 18.46
CA ALA A 131 -18.58 -0.70 17.24
C ALA A 131 -17.09 -0.34 17.18
N VAL A 132 -16.40 -0.26 18.33
CA VAL A 132 -14.97 0.12 18.40
C VAL A 132 -14.09 -0.93 17.72
N CYS A 133 -13.30 -0.52 16.75
CA CYS A 133 -12.29 -1.35 16.08
C CYS A 133 -10.96 -1.29 16.82
N VAL A 134 -10.50 -0.10 17.18
CA VAL A 134 -9.19 0.18 17.75
C VAL A 134 -9.28 1.43 18.63
N ALA A 135 -8.35 1.61 19.54
CA ALA A 135 -8.18 2.85 20.28
C ALA A 135 -6.99 3.65 19.75
N SER A 136 -6.99 4.96 19.96
CA SER A 136 -5.83 5.83 19.87
C SER A 136 -5.57 6.42 21.24
N VAL A 137 -4.34 6.28 21.73
CA VAL A 137 -3.95 6.61 23.11
C VAL A 137 -2.80 7.60 23.08
N ARG A 138 -2.88 8.63 23.93
CA ARG A 138 -1.79 9.57 24.21
C ARG A 138 -1.51 9.58 25.70
N TYR A 139 -0.37 9.00 26.10
CA TYR A 139 0.00 8.94 27.50
C TYR A 139 0.53 10.29 27.99
N SER A 140 0.00 10.79 29.09
CA SER A 140 0.56 11.90 29.88
C SER A 140 1.57 11.38 30.92
N ASN A 141 1.35 10.17 31.43
CA ASN A 141 2.23 9.48 32.36
C ASN A 141 2.15 7.98 32.12
N ARG A 142 3.10 7.44 31.35
CA ARG A 142 3.18 6.01 31.04
C ARG A 142 4.08 5.30 32.04
N LEU A 143 3.55 4.27 32.66
CA LEU A 143 4.27 3.42 33.59
C LEU A 143 5.19 2.46 32.82
N LYS A 144 6.37 2.18 33.37
CA LYS A 144 7.31 1.22 32.76
C LYS A 144 6.77 -0.19 32.91
N GLY A 145 6.58 -0.86 31.78
CA GLY A 145 6.16 -2.25 31.70
C GLY A 145 7.31 -3.24 31.85
N VAL A 146 6.99 -4.52 31.99
CA VAL A 146 7.96 -5.62 32.09
C VAL A 146 8.59 -5.97 30.74
N THR A 147 7.92 -5.62 29.64
CA THR A 147 8.32 -5.93 28.27
C THR A 147 8.21 -4.69 27.41
N GLU A 148 9.25 -3.86 27.41
CA GLU A 148 9.38 -2.82 26.39
C GLU A 148 9.72 -3.50 25.07
N ILE A 149 8.94 -3.23 24.02
CA ILE A 149 9.39 -3.50 22.67
C ILE A 149 10.48 -2.47 22.40
N ILE A 150 11.72 -2.93 22.26
CA ILE A 150 12.76 -2.10 21.69
C ILE A 150 12.38 -1.96 20.22
N GLU A 151 11.77 -0.83 19.88
CA GLU A 151 11.39 -0.53 18.49
C GLU A 151 12.61 -0.62 17.60
N MET A 152 12.43 -1.27 16.47
CA MET A 152 13.44 -1.23 15.41
C MET A 152 13.59 0.23 15.01
N ALA A 153 14.83 0.68 14.90
CA ALA A 153 15.13 1.94 14.24
C ALA A 153 14.44 1.91 12.87
N THR A 154 13.48 2.78 12.70
CA THR A 154 12.91 3.11 11.40
C THR A 154 14.08 3.58 10.51
N GLY A 155 14.03 3.28 9.21
CA GLY A 155 15.12 3.66 8.30
C GLY A 155 15.33 5.17 8.26
N PRO A 156 16.42 5.65 7.65
CA PRO A 156 16.82 7.06 7.63
C PRO A 156 15.85 8.01 6.90
N ASP A 157 14.68 7.54 6.45
CA ASP A 157 13.69 8.30 5.69
C ASP A 157 12.48 8.78 6.50
N ASP A 158 12.45 8.57 7.83
CA ASP A 158 11.39 9.10 8.67
C ASP A 158 11.70 10.56 9.05
N ASP A 159 11.08 11.48 8.31
CA ASP A 159 11.22 12.94 8.46
C ASP A 159 10.78 13.42 9.86
N ALA A 160 11.59 14.31 10.44
CA ALA A 160 11.37 14.96 11.74
C ALA A 160 10.09 15.84 11.81
N ALA A 161 9.36 16.03 10.71
CA ALA A 161 8.07 16.72 10.68
C ALA A 161 6.88 15.83 11.05
N ALA A 162 7.06 14.50 11.03
CA ALA A 162 6.09 13.52 11.54
C ALA A 162 6.05 13.46 13.08
N VAL A 163 6.97 14.12 13.76
CA VAL A 163 7.16 14.00 15.23
C VAL A 163 6.04 14.67 16.02
N GLU A 164 5.31 15.65 15.51
CA GLU A 164 4.20 16.27 16.23
C GLU A 164 2.86 15.54 16.11
N GLU A 165 2.61 14.78 15.04
CA GLU A 165 1.48 13.83 14.96
C GLU A 165 1.74 12.53 15.74
N SER A 166 2.98 12.24 16.12
CA SER A 166 3.47 10.97 16.72
C SER A 166 3.23 10.81 18.22
N LEU A 167 2.47 11.70 18.88
CA LEU A 167 2.10 11.52 20.28
C LEU A 167 0.93 10.55 20.50
N TRP A 168 0.18 10.22 19.44
CA TRP A 168 -0.95 9.32 19.48
C TRP A 168 -0.55 7.93 18.95
N GLU A 169 -0.64 6.93 19.83
CA GLU A 169 -0.38 5.52 19.46
C GLU A 169 -1.69 4.81 19.15
N THR A 170 -1.72 4.02 18.07
CA THR A 170 -2.82 3.08 17.84
C THR A 170 -2.69 1.89 18.79
N TRP A 171 -3.80 1.50 19.44
CA TRP A 171 -3.81 0.60 20.58
C TRP A 171 -4.92 -0.44 20.47
N ASP A 172 -4.60 -1.71 20.70
CA ASP A 172 -5.64 -2.73 20.75
C ASP A 172 -6.72 -2.34 21.75
N ALA A 173 -7.98 -2.36 21.31
CA ALA A 173 -9.07 -2.00 22.21
C ALA A 173 -9.22 -2.95 23.41
N SER A 174 -8.71 -4.18 23.30
CA SER A 174 -8.65 -5.20 24.35
C SER A 174 -7.36 -5.20 25.17
N ARG A 175 -6.37 -4.37 24.85
CA ARG A 175 -5.12 -4.25 25.59
C ARG A 175 -5.29 -3.29 26.75
N ALA A 176 -4.87 -3.70 27.95
CA ALA A 176 -4.91 -2.84 29.14
C ALA A 176 -4.06 -1.58 28.97
N LEU A 177 -4.54 -0.47 29.54
CA LEU A 177 -3.85 0.82 29.55
C LEU A 177 -2.69 0.81 30.56
N GLU A 178 -1.63 1.55 30.21
CA GLU A 178 -0.34 1.51 30.93
C GLU A 178 -0.07 2.78 31.76
N GLY A 179 -1.08 3.63 31.97
CA GLY A 179 -0.93 4.88 32.74
C GLY A 179 -2.02 5.90 32.43
N ASP A 180 -1.84 7.12 32.94
CA ASP A 180 -2.75 8.23 32.67
C ASP A 180 -2.67 8.62 31.20
N CYS A 181 -3.82 8.73 30.54
CA CYS A 181 -3.85 8.95 29.10
C CYS A 181 -5.09 9.68 28.62
N GLU A 182 -4.98 10.24 27.41
CA GLU A 182 -6.10 10.62 26.57
C GLU A 182 -6.45 9.44 25.67
N LEU A 183 -7.75 9.20 25.46
CA LEU A 183 -8.26 8.04 24.75
C LEU A 183 -9.26 8.45 23.68
N GLN A 184 -9.03 8.03 22.45
CA GLN A 184 -10.00 8.09 21.36
C GLN A 184 -10.42 6.67 20.97
N LEU A 185 -11.73 6.46 20.78
CA LEU A 185 -12.31 5.17 20.40
C LEU A 185 -12.70 5.21 18.91
N LEU A 186 -11.96 4.50 18.08
CA LEU A 186 -12.09 4.54 16.62
C LEU A 186 -12.96 3.39 16.12
N LYS A 187 -13.90 3.72 15.23
CA LYS A 187 -14.79 2.76 14.58
C LYS A 187 -14.32 2.48 13.14
N PHE A 188 -15.08 1.67 12.41
CA PHE A 188 -14.78 1.32 11.02
C PHE A 188 -14.88 2.49 10.03
N ASP A 189 -15.63 3.54 10.33
CA ASP A 189 -15.72 4.77 9.54
C ASP A 189 -14.48 5.67 9.64
N ASP A 190 -13.67 5.54 10.71
CA ASP A 190 -12.35 6.17 10.81
C ASP A 190 -11.34 5.40 9.94
N PRO A 191 -10.51 6.08 9.13
CA PRO A 191 -9.49 5.42 8.30
C PRO A 191 -8.56 4.47 9.07
N ARG A 192 -8.09 4.86 10.25
CA ARG A 192 -7.24 4.04 11.14
C ARG A 192 -8.01 2.82 11.68
N GLY A 193 -9.29 3.01 12.02
CA GLY A 193 -10.16 1.92 12.45
C GLY A 193 -10.42 0.92 11.34
N LYS A 194 -10.59 1.39 10.11
CA LYS A 194 -10.76 0.57 8.90
C LYS A 194 -9.51 -0.22 8.57
N GLU A 195 -8.34 0.40 8.63
CA GLU A 195 -7.04 -0.25 8.42
C GLU A 195 -6.84 -1.42 9.38
N VAL A 196 -7.04 -1.20 10.69
CA VAL A 196 -6.92 -2.24 11.72
C VAL A 196 -7.96 -3.36 11.53
N PHE A 197 -9.16 -3.03 11.11
CA PHE A 197 -10.21 -4.00 10.81
C PHE A 197 -9.79 -4.92 9.64
N TRP A 198 -9.29 -4.36 8.56
CA TRP A 198 -8.82 -5.12 7.41
C TRP A 198 -7.54 -5.88 7.71
N HIS A 199 -6.60 -5.30 8.45
CA HIS A 199 -5.42 -6.01 8.94
C HIS A 199 -5.81 -7.26 9.75
N SER A 200 -6.78 -7.13 10.65
CA SER A 200 -7.28 -8.26 11.44
C SER A 200 -7.97 -9.32 10.56
N THR A 201 -8.68 -8.88 9.52
CA THR A 201 -9.31 -9.83 8.58
C THR A 201 -8.27 -10.52 7.68
N ALA A 202 -7.15 -9.85 7.37
CA ALA A 202 -6.02 -10.50 6.71
C ALA A 202 -5.48 -11.68 7.54
N HIS A 203 -5.40 -11.55 8.88
CA HIS A 203 -5.04 -12.67 9.76
C HIS A 203 -6.06 -13.82 9.69
N MET A 204 -7.36 -13.54 9.58
CA MET A 204 -8.39 -14.58 9.39
C MET A 204 -8.22 -15.28 8.05
N LEU A 205 -7.86 -14.57 6.99
CA LEU A 205 -7.50 -15.14 5.69
C LEU A 205 -6.23 -16.00 5.81
N GLY A 206 -5.19 -15.48 6.48
CA GLY A 206 -3.95 -16.23 6.77
C GLY A 206 -4.23 -17.53 7.52
N GLN A 207 -5.06 -17.49 8.57
CA GLN A 207 -5.50 -18.69 9.30
C GLN A 207 -6.17 -19.71 8.38
N ALA A 208 -7.05 -19.27 7.48
CA ALA A 208 -7.72 -20.16 6.55
C ALA A 208 -6.73 -20.81 5.56
N LEU A 209 -5.80 -20.01 5.00
CA LEU A 209 -4.78 -20.53 4.09
C LEU A 209 -3.83 -21.52 4.78
N GLU A 210 -3.40 -21.22 5.98
CA GLU A 210 -2.49 -22.04 6.76
C GLU A 210 -3.15 -23.36 7.19
N THR A 211 -4.38 -23.29 7.73
CA THR A 211 -5.08 -24.48 8.25
C THR A 211 -5.67 -25.38 7.18
N GLU A 212 -6.12 -24.85 6.05
CA GLU A 212 -6.74 -25.66 5.00
C GLU A 212 -5.73 -26.19 3.96
N PHE A 213 -4.61 -25.47 3.76
CA PHE A 213 -3.69 -25.79 2.66
C PHE A 213 -2.23 -25.92 3.10
N SER A 214 -1.92 -25.87 4.40
CA SER A 214 -0.51 -25.90 4.86
C SER A 214 0.34 -24.79 4.24
N ALA A 215 -0.29 -23.63 3.93
CA ALA A 215 0.37 -22.51 3.29
C ALA A 215 1.45 -21.93 4.21
N ARG A 216 2.66 -21.69 3.67
CA ARG A 216 3.69 -20.96 4.40
C ARG A 216 3.48 -19.47 4.20
N LEU A 217 2.98 -18.83 5.23
CA LEU A 217 2.58 -17.43 5.19
C LEU A 217 3.79 -16.49 5.24
N THR A 218 3.69 -15.38 4.49
CA THR A 218 4.75 -14.37 4.47
C THR A 218 4.25 -13.04 5.03
N HIS A 219 3.38 -12.35 4.34
CA HIS A 219 3.00 -10.97 4.62
C HIS A 219 1.53 -10.72 4.26
N GLY A 220 0.80 -10.01 5.12
CA GLY A 220 -0.64 -9.77 4.98
C GLY A 220 -1.06 -8.36 5.41
N PRO A 221 -0.69 -7.28 4.67
CA PRO A 221 -1.03 -5.92 5.04
C PRO A 221 -2.47 -5.55 4.65
N PRO A 222 -3.05 -4.55 5.32
CA PRO A 222 -4.20 -3.84 4.80
C PRO A 222 -3.82 -3.03 3.56
N LEU A 223 -4.83 -2.69 2.76
CA LEU A 223 -4.77 -1.81 1.60
C LEU A 223 -5.78 -0.69 1.78
N GLU A 224 -5.73 0.34 0.94
CA GLU A 224 -6.73 1.40 0.90
C GLU A 224 -8.16 0.84 0.71
N ASN A 225 -8.31 -0.24 -0.08
CA ASN A 225 -9.59 -0.88 -0.38
C ASN A 225 -9.53 -2.40 -0.18
N GLY A 226 -9.43 -2.83 1.07
CA GLY A 226 -9.36 -4.23 1.44
C GLY A 226 -8.00 -4.64 2.01
N PHE A 227 -7.58 -5.86 1.73
CA PHE A 227 -6.33 -6.45 2.22
C PHE A 227 -5.90 -7.60 1.32
N PHE A 228 -4.68 -8.10 1.53
CA PHE A 228 -4.24 -9.36 0.92
C PHE A 228 -3.42 -10.20 1.91
N TYR A 229 -3.15 -11.42 1.52
CA TYR A 229 -2.14 -12.25 2.18
C TYR A 229 -1.30 -12.98 1.14
N ASP A 230 0.03 -12.88 1.28
CA ASP A 230 1.00 -13.59 0.48
C ASP A 230 1.38 -14.91 1.14
N SER A 231 1.35 -15.99 0.37
CA SER A 231 1.66 -17.32 0.86
C SER A 231 2.41 -18.16 -0.19
N TYR A 232 3.26 -19.04 0.27
CA TYR A 232 3.93 -20.02 -0.55
C TYR A 232 3.14 -21.32 -0.58
N LEU A 233 2.83 -21.79 -1.79
CA LEU A 233 2.07 -23.02 -2.07
C LEU A 233 2.87 -23.98 -2.97
N GLY A 234 4.18 -24.11 -2.76
CA GLY A 234 5.02 -25.06 -3.48
C GLY A 234 5.05 -24.92 -5.01
N GLY A 235 4.80 -23.72 -5.55
CA GLY A 235 4.66 -23.51 -6.98
C GLY A 235 3.26 -23.82 -7.55
N SER A 236 2.33 -24.26 -6.70
CA SER A 236 0.91 -24.39 -7.07
C SER A 236 0.23 -23.04 -7.09
N SER A 237 -0.72 -22.84 -8.03
CA SER A 237 -1.53 -21.63 -8.09
C SER A 237 -2.73 -21.75 -7.15
N TYR A 238 -3.15 -20.61 -6.56
CA TYR A 238 -4.41 -20.55 -5.85
C TYR A 238 -5.57 -20.69 -6.85
N ALA A 239 -6.28 -21.81 -6.78
CA ALA A 239 -7.35 -22.16 -7.72
C ALA A 239 -8.71 -21.62 -7.25
N GLU A 240 -9.64 -21.40 -8.18
CA GLU A 240 -11.01 -20.97 -7.85
C GLU A 240 -11.73 -21.95 -6.91
N SER A 241 -11.44 -23.25 -7.00
CA SER A 241 -11.95 -24.27 -6.07
C SER A 241 -11.52 -24.04 -4.62
N MET A 242 -10.36 -23.44 -4.39
CA MET A 242 -9.85 -23.12 -3.05
C MET A 242 -10.62 -21.94 -2.42
N LYS A 243 -11.15 -21.04 -3.23
CA LYS A 243 -11.90 -19.86 -2.79
C LYS A 243 -13.08 -20.23 -1.88
N ALA A 244 -13.93 -21.16 -2.31
CA ALA A 244 -15.08 -21.60 -1.54
C ALA A 244 -14.67 -22.19 -0.18
N THR A 245 -13.57 -22.94 -0.12
CA THR A 245 -13.01 -23.51 1.10
C THR A 245 -12.52 -22.41 2.06
N VAL A 246 -11.78 -21.43 1.55
CA VAL A 246 -11.31 -20.28 2.33
C VAL A 246 -12.49 -19.49 2.89
N GLU A 247 -13.47 -19.12 2.07
CA GLU A 247 -14.62 -18.34 2.51
C GLU A 247 -15.47 -19.06 3.56
N LYS A 248 -15.65 -20.38 3.40
CA LYS A 248 -16.31 -21.23 4.40
C LYS A 248 -15.52 -21.24 5.71
N LYS A 249 -14.19 -21.39 5.65
CA LYS A 249 -13.32 -21.39 6.84
C LYS A 249 -13.35 -20.04 7.55
N VAL A 250 -13.22 -18.93 6.82
CA VAL A 250 -13.31 -17.59 7.40
C VAL A 250 -14.69 -17.35 8.03
N THR A 251 -15.77 -17.79 7.40
CA THR A 251 -17.12 -17.73 7.99
C THR A 251 -17.21 -18.49 9.33
N LYS A 252 -16.56 -19.65 9.44
CA LYS A 252 -16.46 -20.39 10.68
C LYS A 252 -15.67 -19.61 11.74
N ILE A 253 -14.50 -19.06 11.39
CA ILE A 253 -13.67 -18.22 12.27
C ILE A 253 -14.47 -17.02 12.80
N MET A 254 -15.25 -16.33 11.94
CA MET A 254 -16.14 -15.24 12.35
C MET A 254 -17.16 -15.70 13.42
N SER A 255 -17.76 -16.87 13.23
CA SER A 255 -18.77 -17.40 14.16
C SER A 255 -18.19 -17.84 15.50
N GLU A 256 -16.93 -18.27 15.52
CA GLU A 256 -16.21 -18.69 16.74
C GLU A 256 -15.83 -17.51 17.63
N LYS A 257 -15.84 -16.26 17.11
CA LYS A 257 -15.51 -15.04 17.84
C LYS A 257 -14.15 -15.14 18.54
N GLN A 258 -13.15 -15.67 17.85
CA GLN A 258 -11.79 -15.82 18.38
C GLN A 258 -11.22 -14.47 18.78
N GLU A 259 -10.69 -14.35 19.98
CA GLU A 259 -10.03 -13.15 20.48
C GLU A 259 -8.65 -13.00 19.87
N PHE A 260 -8.21 -11.74 19.65
CA PHE A 260 -6.85 -11.42 19.26
C PHE A 260 -6.02 -11.15 20.53
N HIS A 261 -5.00 -11.97 20.73
CA HIS A 261 -4.09 -11.87 21.88
C HIS A 261 -2.70 -11.44 21.42
N ARG A 262 -2.26 -10.27 21.90
CA ARG A 262 -0.91 -9.79 21.70
C ARG A 262 0.05 -10.46 22.69
N VAL A 263 1.15 -11.01 22.19
CA VAL A 263 2.20 -11.62 23.02
C VAL A 263 3.54 -11.02 22.64
N VAL A 264 4.27 -10.47 23.62
CA VAL A 264 5.62 -9.98 23.39
C VAL A 264 6.58 -11.16 23.47
N VAL A 265 7.49 -11.24 22.52
CA VAL A 265 8.48 -12.31 22.37
C VAL A 265 9.86 -11.71 22.12
N THR A 266 10.90 -12.34 22.66
CA THR A 266 12.27 -12.01 22.29
C THR A 266 12.57 -12.50 20.86
N LYS A 267 13.66 -12.02 20.25
CA LYS A 267 14.11 -12.51 18.94
C LYS A 267 14.28 -14.03 18.94
N ASP A 268 14.89 -14.60 19.97
CA ASP A 268 15.13 -16.05 20.08
C ASP A 268 13.82 -16.83 20.21
N GLU A 269 12.90 -16.34 21.04
CA GLU A 269 11.55 -16.92 21.15
C GLU A 269 10.79 -16.85 19.82
N ALA A 270 10.92 -15.75 19.06
CA ALA A 270 10.34 -15.61 17.73
C ALA A 270 10.94 -16.59 16.73
N LEU A 271 12.26 -16.78 16.74
CA LEU A 271 12.93 -17.76 15.88
C LEU A 271 12.49 -19.20 16.22
N GLU A 272 12.35 -19.54 17.50
CA GLU A 272 11.84 -20.85 17.92
C GLU A 272 10.37 -21.01 17.51
N LEU A 273 9.55 -19.98 17.71
CA LEU A 273 8.11 -20.00 17.43
C LEU A 273 7.84 -20.28 15.95
N PHE A 274 8.57 -19.63 15.04
CA PHE A 274 8.39 -19.74 13.59
C PHE A 274 9.40 -20.68 12.91
N ALA A 275 9.98 -21.65 13.64
CA ALA A 275 10.97 -22.58 13.09
C ALA A 275 10.47 -23.42 11.90
N ASP A 276 9.14 -23.54 11.76
CA ASP A 276 8.45 -24.23 10.66
C ASP A 276 8.32 -23.38 9.38
N ASN A 277 8.54 -22.05 9.46
CA ASN A 277 8.32 -21.14 8.35
C ASN A 277 9.61 -20.40 7.96
N PRO A 278 10.30 -20.81 6.89
CA PRO A 278 11.59 -20.22 6.50
C PRO A 278 11.47 -18.75 6.07
N PHE A 279 10.33 -18.31 5.57
CA PHE A 279 10.10 -16.90 5.21
C PHE A 279 10.05 -16.02 6.46
N LYS A 280 9.29 -16.45 7.49
CA LYS A 280 9.26 -15.73 8.79
C LYS A 280 10.63 -15.73 9.45
N LEU A 281 11.38 -16.83 9.40
CA LEU A 281 12.76 -16.88 9.90
C LEU A 281 13.67 -15.88 9.18
N SER A 282 13.59 -15.77 7.85
CA SER A 282 14.34 -14.78 7.08
C SER A 282 13.98 -13.35 7.50
N MET A 283 12.69 -13.04 7.65
CA MET A 283 12.20 -11.74 8.12
C MET A 283 12.72 -11.40 9.53
N ILE A 284 12.64 -12.34 10.48
CA ILE A 284 13.09 -12.14 11.85
C ILE A 284 14.61 -11.87 11.89
N LYS A 285 15.38 -12.69 11.19
CA LYS A 285 16.86 -12.55 11.13
C LYS A 285 17.30 -11.23 10.50
N SER A 286 16.60 -10.77 9.47
CA SER A 286 16.97 -9.54 8.74
C SER A 286 16.50 -8.26 9.41
N LYS A 287 15.36 -8.29 10.12
CA LYS A 287 14.71 -7.08 10.65
C LYS A 287 14.86 -6.87 12.14
N LEU A 288 15.11 -7.92 12.93
CA LEU A 288 15.22 -7.83 14.39
C LEU A 288 16.68 -7.85 14.83
N PRO A 289 17.18 -6.79 15.49
CA PRO A 289 18.51 -6.78 16.11
C PRO A 289 18.65 -7.87 17.18
N GLU A 290 19.90 -8.27 17.50
CA GLU A 290 20.17 -9.17 18.62
C GLU A 290 19.74 -8.52 19.95
N GLY A 291 19.15 -9.32 20.84
CA GLY A 291 18.66 -8.84 22.13
C GLY A 291 17.38 -8.03 22.08
N SER A 292 16.78 -7.83 20.90
CA SER A 292 15.50 -7.11 20.74
C SER A 292 14.29 -8.00 21.04
N SER A 293 13.14 -7.35 21.22
CA SER A 293 11.83 -7.99 21.35
C SER A 293 10.87 -7.49 20.27
N THR A 294 9.86 -8.28 19.96
CA THR A 294 8.78 -7.94 19.05
C THR A 294 7.45 -8.49 19.58
N SER A 295 6.37 -8.27 18.85
CA SER A 295 5.09 -8.89 19.17
C SER A 295 4.68 -9.93 18.14
N VAL A 296 3.91 -10.91 18.61
CA VAL A 296 3.14 -11.84 17.80
C VAL A 296 1.67 -11.72 18.23
N TYR A 297 0.78 -12.04 17.31
CA TYR A 297 -0.66 -12.09 17.61
C TYR A 297 -1.20 -13.47 17.37
N GLN A 298 -2.05 -13.91 18.29
CA GLN A 298 -2.79 -15.15 18.19
C GLN A 298 -4.29 -14.88 18.05
N ASN A 299 -4.95 -15.61 17.14
CA ASN A 299 -6.40 -15.76 17.12
C ASN A 299 -6.75 -17.24 16.85
N GLY A 300 -7.41 -17.88 17.80
CA GLY A 300 -7.63 -19.32 17.76
C GLY A 300 -6.32 -20.11 17.60
N PRO A 301 -6.20 -21.01 16.61
CA PRO A 301 -4.96 -21.78 16.37
C PRO A 301 -3.90 -21.00 15.59
N PHE A 302 -4.21 -19.83 15.10
CA PHE A 302 -3.33 -19.02 14.26
C PHE A 302 -2.41 -18.12 15.08
N VAL A 303 -1.13 -18.09 14.73
CA VAL A 303 -0.11 -17.22 15.34
C VAL A 303 0.70 -16.59 14.24
N ASP A 304 0.76 -15.25 14.24
CA ASP A 304 1.54 -14.51 13.25
C ASP A 304 2.51 -13.50 13.87
N LEU A 305 3.62 -13.27 13.17
CA LEU A 305 4.57 -12.20 13.48
C LEU A 305 3.93 -10.87 13.05
N CYS A 306 3.51 -10.08 14.01
CA CYS A 306 2.74 -8.87 13.76
C CYS A 306 2.93 -7.84 14.87
N ARG A 307 2.95 -6.57 14.51
CA ARG A 307 3.01 -5.47 15.48
C ARG A 307 1.62 -5.07 16.00
N GLY A 308 0.57 -5.41 15.26
CA GLY A 308 -0.79 -4.96 15.54
C GLY A 308 -1.00 -3.48 15.18
N PRO A 309 -2.01 -2.83 15.76
CA PRO A 309 -3.05 -3.44 16.58
C PRO A 309 -4.07 -4.26 15.79
N HIS A 310 -4.97 -4.95 16.53
CA HIS A 310 -6.06 -5.74 15.97
C HIS A 310 -7.41 -5.43 16.63
N ILE A 311 -8.50 -5.81 15.96
CA ILE A 311 -9.85 -5.78 16.55
C ILE A 311 -9.95 -6.78 17.71
N ALA A 312 -10.88 -6.57 18.63
CA ALA A 312 -10.99 -7.39 19.84
C ALA A 312 -11.23 -8.89 19.58
N ASN A 313 -12.04 -9.21 18.57
CA ASN A 313 -12.29 -10.60 18.18
C ASN A 313 -12.81 -10.70 16.74
N THR A 314 -12.71 -11.90 16.13
CA THR A 314 -13.13 -12.17 14.76
C THR A 314 -14.64 -12.02 14.53
N GLY A 315 -15.45 -12.07 15.58
CA GLY A 315 -16.90 -11.88 15.51
C GLY A 315 -17.33 -10.45 15.18
N ARG A 316 -16.38 -9.47 15.18
CA ARG A 316 -16.61 -8.11 14.70
C ARG A 316 -16.81 -8.05 13.19
N VAL A 317 -16.20 -8.97 12.46
CA VAL A 317 -16.38 -9.12 11.02
C VAL A 317 -17.71 -9.85 10.76
N LYS A 318 -18.59 -9.23 9.94
CA LYS A 318 -19.92 -9.79 9.62
C LYS A 318 -20.05 -10.21 8.17
N ALA A 319 -19.18 -9.70 7.31
CA ALA A 319 -19.14 -10.07 5.91
C ALA A 319 -17.70 -10.12 5.42
N PHE A 320 -17.38 -11.12 4.62
CA PHE A 320 -16.07 -11.36 4.04
C PHE A 320 -16.23 -11.99 2.65
N THR A 321 -15.36 -11.63 1.73
CA THR A 321 -15.20 -12.33 0.45
C THR A 321 -13.78 -12.15 -0.07
N THR A 322 -13.27 -13.16 -0.76
CA THR A 322 -12.05 -13.03 -1.57
C THR A 322 -12.39 -12.38 -2.90
N THR A 323 -11.55 -11.46 -3.37
CA THR A 323 -11.85 -10.66 -4.58
C THR A 323 -11.08 -11.13 -5.79
N LYS A 324 -9.76 -11.19 -5.73
CA LYS A 324 -8.87 -11.64 -6.79
C LYS A 324 -7.67 -12.38 -6.20
N ASN A 325 -6.89 -13.03 -7.06
CA ASN A 325 -5.59 -13.57 -6.72
C ASN A 325 -4.57 -13.21 -7.80
N SER A 326 -3.31 -13.17 -7.43
CA SER A 326 -2.19 -12.94 -8.33
C SER A 326 -0.95 -13.68 -7.84
N ALA A 327 0.02 -13.88 -8.74
CA ALA A 327 1.35 -14.29 -8.36
C ALA A 327 2.14 -13.06 -7.88
N SER A 328 2.97 -13.26 -6.86
CA SER A 328 3.97 -12.30 -6.41
C SER A 328 5.33 -13.01 -6.24
N LEU A 329 6.39 -12.25 -6.00
CA LEU A 329 7.72 -12.81 -5.77
C LEU A 329 8.19 -12.45 -4.35
N TRP A 330 8.85 -13.38 -3.69
CA TRP A 330 9.45 -13.10 -2.39
C TRP A 330 10.40 -11.89 -2.48
N LEU A 331 10.15 -10.87 -1.65
CA LEU A 331 10.86 -9.58 -1.64
C LEU A 331 10.86 -8.84 -3.00
N GLY A 332 9.92 -9.11 -3.89
CA GLY A 332 9.84 -8.47 -5.21
C GLY A 332 11.00 -8.79 -6.17
N LYS A 333 11.90 -9.73 -5.84
CA LYS A 333 13.11 -10.02 -6.60
C LYS A 333 12.91 -11.17 -7.59
N GLN A 334 13.32 -10.96 -8.84
CA GLN A 334 13.36 -12.02 -9.84
C GLN A 334 14.32 -13.13 -9.41
N GLY A 335 13.88 -14.39 -9.56
CA GLY A 335 14.66 -15.58 -9.16
C GLY A 335 14.34 -16.11 -7.75
N ASN A 336 13.68 -15.33 -6.90
CA ASN A 336 13.17 -15.78 -5.61
C ASN A 336 11.91 -16.66 -5.76
N ASP A 337 11.43 -17.21 -4.63
CA ASP A 337 10.24 -18.05 -4.62
C ASP A 337 9.01 -17.27 -5.11
N GLN A 338 8.19 -17.96 -5.93
CA GLN A 338 6.88 -17.46 -6.33
C GLN A 338 5.88 -17.68 -5.21
N LEU A 339 5.19 -16.62 -4.82
CA LEU A 339 4.13 -16.60 -3.83
C LEU A 339 2.76 -16.46 -4.51
N GLN A 340 1.73 -16.88 -3.82
CA GLN A 340 0.34 -16.64 -4.18
C GLN A 340 -0.21 -15.52 -3.30
N ARG A 341 -0.70 -14.45 -3.92
CA ARG A 341 -1.34 -13.31 -3.27
C ARG A 341 -2.84 -13.45 -3.41
N VAL A 342 -3.53 -13.60 -2.29
CA VAL A 342 -4.99 -13.68 -2.24
C VAL A 342 -5.53 -12.39 -1.63
N TYR A 343 -6.36 -11.67 -2.39
CA TYR A 343 -6.99 -10.43 -1.93
C TYR A 343 -8.36 -10.70 -1.33
N GLY A 344 -8.71 -9.90 -0.34
CA GLY A 344 -10.01 -9.97 0.31
C GLY A 344 -10.55 -8.59 0.68
N ILE A 345 -11.85 -8.57 0.97
CA ILE A 345 -12.54 -7.43 1.55
C ILE A 345 -13.51 -7.90 2.61
N SER A 346 -13.72 -7.06 3.63
CA SER A 346 -14.60 -7.39 4.75
C SER A 346 -15.27 -6.14 5.31
N PHE A 347 -16.41 -6.35 5.97
CA PHE A 347 -17.20 -5.28 6.57
C PHE A 347 -17.76 -5.70 7.93
N PRO A 348 -18.01 -4.73 8.83
CA PRO A 348 -18.67 -4.96 10.12
C PRO A 348 -20.18 -5.19 9.96
N ASP A 349 -20.75 -4.94 8.79
CA ASP A 349 -22.15 -5.14 8.46
C ASP A 349 -22.31 -5.81 7.08
N LYS A 350 -23.32 -6.68 6.97
CA LYS A 350 -23.68 -7.34 5.70
C LYS A 350 -24.24 -6.36 4.67
N LYS A 351 -24.88 -5.27 5.14
CA LYS A 351 -25.42 -4.22 4.27
C LYS A 351 -24.31 -3.49 3.52
N GLU A 352 -23.24 -3.12 4.24
CA GLU A 352 -22.06 -2.48 3.62
C GLU A 352 -21.41 -3.39 2.57
N MET A 353 -21.34 -4.70 2.80
CA MET A 353 -20.87 -5.65 1.80
C MET A 353 -21.80 -5.69 0.56
N ALA A 354 -23.11 -5.62 0.76
CA ALA A 354 -24.06 -5.60 -0.35
C ALA A 354 -23.95 -4.30 -1.17
N GLU A 355 -23.81 -3.17 -0.50
CA GLU A 355 -23.56 -1.88 -1.15
C GLU A 355 -22.23 -1.91 -1.94
N TRP A 356 -21.16 -2.43 -1.35
CA TRP A 356 -19.89 -2.58 -2.05
C TRP A 356 -20.02 -3.48 -3.29
N LYS A 357 -20.70 -4.63 -3.20
CA LYS A 357 -20.95 -5.51 -4.36
C LYS A 357 -21.72 -4.79 -5.45
N HIS A 358 -22.77 -4.07 -5.08
CA HIS A 358 -23.54 -3.26 -6.02
C HIS A 358 -22.68 -2.21 -6.73
N LEU A 359 -21.80 -1.52 -5.97
CA LEU A 359 -20.86 -0.55 -6.55
C LEU A 359 -19.86 -1.22 -7.51
N GLN A 360 -19.38 -2.45 -7.21
CA GLN A 360 -18.52 -3.21 -8.13
C GLN A 360 -19.25 -3.60 -9.42
N GLU A 361 -20.51 -4.03 -9.33
CA GLU A 361 -21.35 -4.33 -10.49
C GLU A 361 -21.58 -3.08 -11.35
N GLU A 362 -21.90 -1.95 -10.71
CA GLU A 362 -22.05 -0.67 -11.40
C GLU A 362 -20.74 -0.20 -12.05
N ALA A 363 -19.59 -0.37 -11.35
CA ALA A 363 -18.28 -0.05 -11.91
C ALA A 363 -17.97 -0.92 -13.14
N ALA A 364 -18.30 -2.23 -13.09
CA ALA A 364 -18.12 -3.13 -14.23
C ALA A 364 -18.98 -2.74 -15.44
N LYS A 365 -20.22 -2.26 -15.22
CA LYS A 365 -21.07 -1.72 -16.29
C LYS A 365 -20.50 -0.44 -16.91
N ARG A 366 -19.74 0.34 -16.13
CA ARG A 366 -19.10 1.59 -16.53
C ARG A 366 -17.65 1.43 -16.99
N ASP A 367 -17.18 0.20 -17.21
CA ASP A 367 -15.84 -0.04 -17.73
C ASP A 367 -15.68 0.67 -19.08
N HIS A 368 -14.75 1.63 -19.13
CA HIS A 368 -14.52 2.45 -20.33
C HIS A 368 -14.14 1.60 -21.55
N ARG A 369 -13.51 0.42 -21.35
CA ARG A 369 -13.14 -0.49 -22.44
C ARG A 369 -14.38 -1.08 -23.10
N LYS A 370 -15.35 -1.50 -22.29
CA LYS A 370 -16.63 -2.02 -22.75
C LYS A 370 -17.45 -0.92 -23.46
N ILE A 371 -17.61 0.21 -22.79
CA ILE A 371 -18.36 1.36 -23.34
C ILE A 371 -17.68 1.87 -24.64
N GLY A 372 -16.35 1.95 -24.63
CA GLY A 372 -15.58 2.40 -25.78
C GLY A 372 -15.76 1.52 -27.01
N LEU A 373 -15.83 0.20 -26.81
CA LEU A 373 -16.10 -0.75 -27.88
C LEU A 373 -17.56 -0.69 -28.35
N GLU A 374 -18.53 -0.72 -27.43
CA GLU A 374 -19.97 -0.72 -27.74
C GLU A 374 -20.43 0.57 -28.45
N GLN A 375 -19.81 1.71 -28.12
CA GLN A 375 -20.13 3.01 -28.69
C GLN A 375 -19.18 3.45 -29.82
N GLU A 376 -18.31 2.57 -30.28
CA GLU A 376 -17.31 2.85 -31.33
C GLU A 376 -16.49 4.12 -31.04
N LEU A 377 -16.00 4.27 -29.79
CA LEU A 377 -15.23 5.44 -29.37
C LEU A 377 -13.75 5.28 -29.65
N PHE A 378 -13.18 4.11 -29.36
CA PHE A 378 -11.78 3.82 -29.53
C PHE A 378 -11.49 2.31 -29.56
N TYR A 379 -10.29 1.95 -30.04
CA TYR A 379 -9.78 0.58 -29.99
C TYR A 379 -8.26 0.57 -29.82
N PHE A 380 -7.72 -0.60 -29.50
CA PHE A 380 -6.29 -0.88 -29.45
C PHE A 380 -5.95 -1.93 -30.49
N ASP A 381 -4.79 -1.78 -31.14
CA ASP A 381 -4.29 -2.68 -32.16
C ASP A 381 -2.98 -3.35 -31.73
N GLU A 382 -2.77 -4.61 -32.12
CA GLU A 382 -1.57 -5.38 -31.81
C GLU A 382 -0.30 -4.76 -32.42
N LEU A 383 -0.43 -4.04 -33.52
CA LEU A 383 0.68 -3.34 -34.19
C LEU A 383 1.08 -2.05 -33.46
N SER A 384 0.24 -1.55 -32.55
CA SER A 384 0.53 -0.36 -31.73
C SER A 384 0.12 -0.57 -30.27
N PRO A 385 0.75 -1.53 -29.58
CA PRO A 385 0.35 -1.90 -28.23
C PRO A 385 0.55 -0.75 -27.23
N GLY A 386 -0.50 -0.43 -26.47
CA GLY A 386 -0.50 0.67 -25.53
C GLY A 386 -0.72 2.05 -26.16
N SER A 387 -1.12 2.11 -27.44
CA SER A 387 -1.52 3.35 -28.11
C SER A 387 -2.96 3.25 -28.59
N CYS A 388 -3.80 4.14 -28.11
CA CYS A 388 -5.24 4.14 -28.41
C CYS A 388 -5.52 4.82 -29.76
N PHE A 389 -6.36 4.20 -30.57
CA PHE A 389 -6.94 4.78 -31.78
C PHE A 389 -8.34 5.31 -31.46
N PHE A 390 -8.54 6.62 -31.55
CA PHE A 390 -9.84 7.24 -31.36
C PHE A 390 -10.61 7.27 -32.68
N LEU A 391 -11.77 6.62 -32.70
CA LEU A 391 -12.72 6.60 -33.82
C LEU A 391 -13.48 7.94 -33.91
N PRO A 392 -14.27 8.21 -34.97
CA PRO A 392 -14.91 9.52 -35.17
C PRO A 392 -15.72 10.02 -33.96
N HIS A 393 -16.48 9.14 -33.30
CA HIS A 393 -17.24 9.51 -32.09
C HIS A 393 -16.33 9.83 -30.91
N GLY A 394 -15.30 8.99 -30.68
CA GLY A 394 -14.30 9.21 -29.64
C GLY A 394 -13.47 10.47 -29.88
N ALA A 395 -13.09 10.74 -31.14
CA ALA A 395 -12.34 11.94 -31.49
C ALA A 395 -13.13 13.23 -31.22
N ARG A 396 -14.46 13.22 -31.43
CA ARG A 396 -15.31 14.36 -31.06
C ARG A 396 -15.32 14.62 -29.56
N LEU A 397 -15.47 13.55 -28.75
CA LEU A 397 -15.39 13.65 -27.27
C LEU A 397 -14.01 14.15 -26.84
N TYR A 398 -12.96 13.59 -27.41
CA TYR A 398 -11.57 13.96 -27.12
C TYR A 398 -11.31 15.45 -27.37
N ASN A 399 -11.70 15.96 -28.56
CA ASN A 399 -11.55 17.35 -28.91
C ASN A 399 -12.41 18.26 -28.02
N LYS A 400 -13.64 17.83 -27.65
CA LYS A 400 -14.50 18.62 -26.75
C LYS A 400 -13.91 18.74 -25.34
N LEU A 401 -13.25 17.69 -24.85
CA LEU A 401 -12.52 17.76 -23.57
C LEU A 401 -11.36 18.77 -23.66
N ILE A 402 -10.58 18.76 -24.75
CA ILE A 402 -9.51 19.73 -24.98
C ILE A 402 -10.07 21.16 -25.02
N GLU A 403 -11.17 21.41 -25.74
CA GLU A 403 -11.80 22.71 -25.78
C GLU A 403 -12.22 23.20 -24.38
N THR A 404 -12.84 22.31 -23.60
CA THR A 404 -13.30 22.62 -22.24
C THR A 404 -12.12 23.01 -21.32
N ILE A 405 -11.02 22.27 -21.38
CA ILE A 405 -9.81 22.59 -20.61
C ILE A 405 -9.16 23.90 -21.11
N ARG A 406 -9.10 24.10 -22.43
CA ARG A 406 -8.56 25.31 -23.05
C ARG A 406 -9.31 26.57 -22.59
N GLU A 407 -10.63 26.51 -22.49
CA GLU A 407 -11.44 27.61 -21.93
C GLU A 407 -11.07 27.91 -20.46
N GLN A 408 -10.76 26.89 -19.67
CA GLN A 408 -10.32 27.07 -18.28
C GLN A 408 -8.93 27.70 -18.21
N TYR A 409 -8.02 27.33 -19.11
CA TYR A 409 -6.70 27.93 -19.20
C TYR A 409 -6.79 29.42 -19.54
N TRP A 410 -7.58 29.80 -20.53
CA TRP A 410 -7.76 31.21 -20.91
C TRP A 410 -8.36 32.06 -19.78
N LYS A 411 -9.34 31.53 -19.07
CA LYS A 411 -9.93 32.22 -17.90
C LYS A 411 -8.92 32.50 -16.79
N ARG A 412 -7.85 31.71 -16.72
CA ARG A 412 -6.81 31.79 -15.70
C ARG A 412 -5.47 32.37 -16.21
N ASN A 413 -5.48 32.95 -17.41
CA ASN A 413 -4.32 33.56 -18.06
C ASN A 413 -3.15 32.60 -18.27
N TYR A 414 -3.42 31.33 -18.61
CA TYR A 414 -2.41 30.42 -19.12
C TYR A 414 -2.17 30.64 -20.61
N LEU A 415 -0.90 30.57 -21.01
CA LEU A 415 -0.47 30.71 -22.39
C LEU A 415 -0.24 29.32 -22.98
N GLU A 416 -1.04 28.97 -23.99
CA GLU A 416 -0.89 27.69 -24.67
C GLU A 416 0.36 27.69 -25.55
N VAL A 417 1.16 26.64 -25.42
CA VAL A 417 2.38 26.40 -26.19
C VAL A 417 2.35 25.00 -26.80
N VAL A 418 3.20 24.76 -27.77
CA VAL A 418 3.40 23.44 -28.39
C VAL A 418 4.88 23.11 -28.36
N THR A 419 5.22 21.99 -27.77
CA THR A 419 6.61 21.52 -27.67
C THR A 419 6.88 20.30 -28.54
N PRO A 420 8.13 20.11 -29.04
CA PRO A 420 8.49 18.92 -29.81
C PRO A 420 8.25 17.62 -29.05
N ASN A 421 8.00 16.52 -29.75
CA ASN A 421 7.87 15.20 -29.13
C ASN A 421 9.20 14.49 -28.92
N MET A 422 10.24 14.87 -29.66
CA MET A 422 11.54 14.21 -29.70
C MET A 422 12.64 15.20 -29.33
N TYR A 423 13.55 14.78 -28.46
CA TYR A 423 14.69 15.55 -28.02
C TYR A 423 15.95 14.71 -27.95
N ASN A 424 17.12 15.36 -28.08
CA ASN A 424 18.40 14.74 -27.76
C ASN A 424 18.44 14.36 -26.26
N LEU A 425 18.98 13.18 -25.95
CA LEU A 425 19.01 12.63 -24.57
C LEU A 425 19.70 13.54 -23.55
N LYS A 426 20.62 14.42 -24.01
CA LYS A 426 21.29 15.42 -23.16
C LYS A 426 20.33 16.33 -22.40
N LEU A 427 19.13 16.59 -22.95
CA LEU A 427 18.10 17.37 -22.25
C LEU A 427 17.64 16.63 -20.99
N TRP A 428 17.44 15.34 -21.08
CA TRP A 428 16.99 14.47 -19.99
C TRP A 428 18.09 14.19 -18.96
N GLU A 429 19.35 14.18 -19.40
CA GLU A 429 20.52 14.13 -18.52
C GLU A 429 20.65 15.43 -17.72
N THR A 430 20.54 16.59 -18.39
CA THR A 430 20.62 17.91 -17.74
C THR A 430 19.51 18.13 -16.72
N SER A 431 18.30 17.65 -17.00
CA SER A 431 17.14 17.78 -16.12
C SER A 431 17.07 16.71 -15.04
N GLY A 432 17.98 15.72 -15.02
CA GLY A 432 18.02 14.61 -14.08
C GLY A 432 17.03 13.47 -14.36
N HIS A 433 16.16 13.61 -15.36
CA HIS A 433 15.17 12.58 -15.69
C HIS A 433 15.80 11.29 -16.19
N ALA A 434 16.89 11.37 -16.96
CA ALA A 434 17.58 10.19 -17.49
C ALA A 434 18.09 9.26 -16.37
N ALA A 435 18.51 9.81 -15.24
CA ALA A 435 19.02 9.02 -14.12
C ALA A 435 17.95 8.12 -13.46
N LYS A 436 16.67 8.54 -13.51
CA LYS A 436 15.56 7.83 -12.85
C LYS A 436 14.60 7.14 -13.82
N TYR A 437 14.49 7.63 -15.05
CA TYR A 437 13.43 7.24 -15.99
C TYR A 437 13.93 6.71 -17.34
N LYS A 438 15.26 6.55 -17.56
CA LYS A 438 15.81 6.11 -18.84
C LYS A 438 15.21 4.78 -19.31
N GLU A 439 14.96 3.85 -18.42
CA GLU A 439 14.35 2.54 -18.73
C GLU A 439 12.90 2.67 -19.21
N ASN A 440 12.21 3.72 -18.77
CA ASN A 440 10.82 4.01 -19.15
C ASN A 440 10.72 4.97 -20.36
N MET A 441 11.83 5.27 -21.04
CA MET A 441 11.85 6.13 -22.23
C MET A 441 12.07 5.31 -23.51
N PHE A 442 11.42 5.71 -24.59
CA PHE A 442 11.76 5.25 -25.92
C PHE A 442 12.98 6.02 -26.40
N CYS A 443 14.15 5.38 -26.38
CA CYS A 443 15.42 5.95 -26.84
C CYS A 443 15.91 5.24 -28.11
N PHE A 444 16.50 6.00 -29.02
CA PHE A 444 17.02 5.50 -30.29
C PHE A 444 18.14 6.41 -30.83
N PRO A 445 19.12 5.84 -31.55
CA PRO A 445 20.23 6.59 -32.11
C PRO A 445 19.82 7.32 -33.41
N ILE A 446 20.24 8.57 -33.57
CA ILE A 446 20.16 9.35 -34.81
C ILE A 446 21.51 10.02 -35.02
N GLU A 447 22.15 9.79 -36.18
CA GLU A 447 23.42 10.41 -36.55
C GLU A 447 24.52 10.34 -35.49
N GLY A 448 24.61 9.18 -34.79
CA GLY A 448 25.57 8.94 -33.73
C GLY A 448 25.25 9.62 -32.39
N GLN A 449 24.07 10.23 -32.23
CA GLN A 449 23.58 10.79 -31.00
C GLN A 449 22.35 10.04 -30.50
N GLU A 450 22.16 9.94 -29.18
CA GLU A 450 20.94 9.38 -28.60
C GLU A 450 19.83 10.42 -28.53
N PHE A 451 18.66 10.04 -29.02
CA PHE A 451 17.41 10.78 -28.93
C PHE A 451 16.37 9.98 -28.16
N GLY A 452 15.37 10.68 -27.59
CA GLY A 452 14.24 10.03 -26.93
C GLY A 452 12.94 10.76 -27.20
N LEU A 453 11.84 10.00 -27.19
CA LEU A 453 10.50 10.57 -27.14
C LEU A 453 10.23 11.10 -25.74
N LYS A 454 9.59 12.26 -25.63
CA LYS A 454 9.34 12.89 -24.34
C LYS A 454 8.40 12.08 -23.45
N PRO A 455 8.81 11.70 -22.22
CA PRO A 455 7.94 11.11 -21.23
C PRO A 455 7.20 12.17 -20.37
N MET A 456 7.68 13.44 -20.43
CA MET A 456 7.18 14.60 -19.71
C MET A 456 7.37 15.88 -20.52
N ASN A 457 6.56 16.92 -20.23
CA ASN A 457 6.65 18.22 -20.92
C ASN A 457 7.61 19.21 -20.22
N CYS A 458 7.90 19.00 -18.92
CA CYS A 458 8.67 19.92 -18.07
C CYS A 458 9.96 20.47 -18.73
N PRO A 459 10.88 19.64 -19.27
CA PRO A 459 12.11 20.17 -19.86
C PRO A 459 11.88 21.02 -21.11
N GLY A 460 10.84 20.71 -21.89
CA GLY A 460 10.44 21.50 -23.05
C GLY A 460 10.01 22.91 -22.66
N HIS A 461 9.17 23.04 -21.64
CA HIS A 461 8.75 24.35 -21.11
C HIS A 461 9.92 25.14 -20.53
N CYS A 462 10.87 24.47 -19.86
CA CYS A 462 12.09 25.13 -19.38
C CYS A 462 12.96 25.66 -20.51
N LEU A 463 13.08 24.94 -21.65
CA LEU A 463 13.78 25.46 -22.83
C LEU A 463 13.07 26.70 -23.39
N MET A 464 11.74 26.70 -23.45
CA MET A 464 10.97 27.86 -23.89
C MET A 464 11.14 29.04 -22.95
N PHE A 465 11.17 28.80 -21.64
CA PHE A 465 11.45 29.85 -20.67
C PHE A 465 12.87 30.41 -20.83
N LYS A 466 13.87 29.55 -21.04
CA LYS A 466 15.29 29.92 -21.25
C LYS A 466 15.55 30.62 -22.58
N HIS A 467 14.67 30.49 -23.57
CA HIS A 467 14.89 30.97 -24.95
C HIS A 467 15.32 32.46 -25.04
N ARG A 468 14.83 33.32 -24.13
CA ARG A 468 15.22 34.73 -24.03
C ARG A 468 15.39 35.20 -22.60
N LYS A 469 16.18 36.26 -22.40
CA LYS A 469 16.23 36.94 -21.10
C LYS A 469 14.86 37.54 -20.78
N ARG A 470 14.41 37.36 -19.54
CA ARG A 470 13.12 37.82 -19.05
C ARG A 470 13.28 38.75 -17.86
N SER A 471 12.36 39.70 -17.71
CA SER A 471 12.27 40.51 -16.50
C SER A 471 11.46 39.78 -15.44
N TYR A 472 11.81 40.01 -14.16
CA TYR A 472 10.98 39.52 -13.04
C TYR A 472 9.55 40.08 -13.08
N ARG A 473 9.30 41.18 -13.79
CA ARG A 473 7.97 41.77 -14.00
C ARG A 473 7.10 40.97 -14.97
N GLU A 474 7.67 40.02 -15.70
CA GLU A 474 6.93 39.11 -16.58
C GLU A 474 6.40 37.87 -15.80
N LEU A 475 6.75 37.77 -14.51
CA LEU A 475 6.32 36.67 -13.65
C LEU A 475 5.10 37.06 -12.80
N PRO A 476 4.17 36.17 -12.53
CA PRO A 476 4.19 34.75 -12.89
C PRO A 476 3.88 34.53 -14.38
N MET A 477 4.60 33.56 -15.01
CA MET A 477 4.32 33.10 -16.37
C MET A 477 3.77 31.68 -16.32
N ARG A 478 2.58 31.48 -16.85
CA ARG A 478 1.88 30.19 -16.86
C ARG A 478 1.85 29.67 -18.28
N LEU A 479 2.62 28.60 -18.56
CA LEU A 479 2.63 27.90 -19.85
C LEU A 479 1.83 26.62 -19.74
N CYS A 480 0.97 26.32 -20.71
CA CYS A 480 0.23 25.07 -20.81
C CYS A 480 0.43 24.42 -22.19
N ASP A 481 0.48 23.09 -22.22
CA ASP A 481 0.67 22.30 -23.42
C ASP A 481 -0.25 21.07 -23.39
N PHE A 482 -0.99 20.83 -24.45
CA PHE A 482 -1.65 19.56 -24.67
C PHE A 482 -0.65 18.56 -25.27
N GLY A 483 0.44 18.35 -24.54
CA GLY A 483 1.59 17.59 -25.01
C GLY A 483 1.33 16.10 -25.12
N VAL A 484 1.72 15.52 -26.25
CA VAL A 484 1.71 14.06 -26.44
C VAL A 484 2.96 13.47 -25.81
N LEU A 485 2.79 12.51 -24.93
CA LEU A 485 3.83 11.86 -24.15
C LEU A 485 3.95 10.38 -24.50
N HIS A 486 5.15 9.82 -24.30
CA HIS A 486 5.46 8.44 -24.61
C HIS A 486 6.23 7.81 -23.44
N ARG A 487 5.73 6.68 -22.92
CA ARG A 487 6.40 5.90 -21.87
C ARG A 487 6.55 4.46 -22.30
N ASN A 488 7.74 3.90 -22.12
CA ASN A 488 8.03 2.50 -22.45
C ASN A 488 7.51 1.57 -21.34
N GLU A 489 6.19 1.56 -21.19
CA GLU A 489 5.53 0.66 -20.24
C GLU A 489 5.65 -0.79 -20.68
N LEU A 490 5.82 -1.71 -19.71
CA LEU A 490 5.83 -3.14 -19.98
C LEU A 490 4.47 -3.60 -20.52
N SER A 491 4.46 -4.51 -21.48
CA SER A 491 3.20 -4.96 -22.12
C SER A 491 2.21 -5.56 -21.11
N GLY A 492 2.69 -6.27 -20.08
CA GLY A 492 1.84 -6.84 -19.03
C GLY A 492 1.23 -5.80 -18.07
N ALA A 493 1.71 -4.57 -18.07
CA ALA A 493 1.18 -3.49 -17.25
C ALA A 493 0.12 -2.64 -17.98
N LEU A 494 -0.05 -2.81 -19.29
CA LEU A 494 -0.99 -2.01 -20.07
C LEU A 494 -2.44 -2.31 -19.71
N THR A 495 -3.24 -1.27 -19.48
CA THR A 495 -4.63 -1.42 -19.05
C THR A 495 -5.52 -0.32 -19.65
N GLY A 496 -6.27 -0.65 -20.70
CA GLY A 496 -7.21 0.26 -21.35
C GLY A 496 -6.62 1.65 -21.61
N LEU A 497 -7.34 2.70 -21.22
CA LEU A 497 -6.87 4.10 -21.30
C LEU A 497 -6.10 4.55 -20.05
N THR A 498 -6.05 3.75 -18.99
CA THR A 498 -5.46 4.14 -17.71
C THR A 498 -3.95 3.95 -17.66
N ARG A 499 -3.41 2.92 -18.34
CA ARG A 499 -1.97 2.71 -18.47
C ARG A 499 -1.61 2.36 -19.90
N VAL A 500 -0.99 3.32 -20.57
CA VAL A 500 -0.72 3.33 -22.00
C VAL A 500 0.70 3.76 -22.28
N ARG A 501 1.21 3.47 -23.51
CA ARG A 501 2.53 3.91 -23.97
C ARG A 501 2.51 5.28 -24.62
N ARG A 502 1.37 5.66 -25.21
CA ARG A 502 1.15 6.98 -25.82
C ARG A 502 -0.10 7.61 -25.21
N PHE A 503 0.01 8.81 -24.68
CA PHE A 503 -1.10 9.57 -24.13
C PHE A 503 -0.87 11.07 -24.31
N GLN A 504 -1.86 11.87 -23.98
CA GLN A 504 -1.79 13.33 -24.02
C GLN A 504 -2.18 13.86 -22.65
N GLN A 505 -1.43 14.85 -22.17
CA GLN A 505 -1.75 15.56 -20.93
C GLN A 505 -2.10 17.01 -21.23
N ASP A 506 -3.01 17.55 -20.46
CA ASP A 506 -3.20 18.96 -20.23
C ASP A 506 -2.21 19.41 -19.14
N ASP A 507 -0.98 19.69 -19.54
CA ASP A 507 0.13 19.95 -18.63
C ASP A 507 0.48 21.43 -18.59
N ALA A 508 0.73 21.97 -17.40
CA ALA A 508 1.04 23.38 -17.22
C ALA A 508 2.20 23.59 -16.26
N HIS A 509 3.04 24.61 -16.56
CA HIS A 509 4.17 25.00 -15.72
C HIS A 509 4.09 26.48 -15.42
N ILE A 510 4.17 26.83 -14.14
CA ILE A 510 4.14 28.20 -13.66
C ILE A 510 5.56 28.61 -13.25
N PHE A 511 6.14 29.55 -13.98
CA PHE A 511 7.41 30.18 -13.63
C PHE A 511 7.11 31.41 -12.79
N CYS A 512 7.52 31.41 -11.53
CA CYS A 512 7.21 32.48 -10.60
C CYS A 512 8.35 32.76 -9.61
N MET A 513 8.31 33.91 -8.94
CA MET A 513 9.21 34.23 -7.82
C MET A 513 8.74 33.45 -6.57
N VAL A 514 9.67 33.19 -5.63
CA VAL A 514 9.36 32.52 -4.35
C VAL A 514 8.22 33.22 -3.61
N SER A 515 8.18 34.57 -3.62
CA SER A 515 7.11 35.35 -2.99
C SER A 515 5.73 35.17 -3.62
N GLN A 516 5.64 34.68 -4.86
CA GLN A 516 4.39 34.47 -5.60
C GLN A 516 3.81 33.07 -5.41
N ILE A 517 4.60 32.09 -4.90
CA ILE A 517 4.20 30.67 -4.81
C ILE A 517 2.86 30.51 -4.10
N LYS A 518 2.71 31.12 -2.93
CA LYS A 518 1.48 30.98 -2.12
C LYS A 518 0.23 31.43 -2.88
N ALA A 519 0.35 32.53 -3.63
CA ALA A 519 -0.76 33.04 -4.43
C ALA A 519 -1.07 32.15 -5.63
N GLU A 520 -0.04 31.64 -6.32
CA GLU A 520 -0.22 30.76 -7.48
C GLU A 520 -0.80 29.39 -7.11
N VAL A 521 -0.45 28.85 -5.95
CA VAL A 521 -0.99 27.56 -5.46
C VAL A 521 -2.43 27.72 -4.94
N ALA A 522 -2.80 28.92 -4.42
CA ALA A 522 -4.14 29.16 -3.90
C ALA A 522 -5.17 29.52 -4.99
N GLY A 523 -4.73 29.96 -6.17
CA GLY A 523 -5.58 30.33 -7.33
C GLY A 523 -5.87 29.20 -8.24
#